data_b454fca54b0158b3c418c21ecb2a3595
#
_entry.id   b454fca54b0158b3c418c21ecb2a3595
#
_cell.length_a   1.000
_cell.length_b   1.000
_cell.length_c   1.000
_cell.angle_alpha   90.00
_cell.angle_beta   90.00
_cell.angle_gamma   90.00
#
_symmetry.space_group_name_H-M   'P 1'
#
loop_
_entity.id
_entity.type
_entity.pdbx_description
1 polymer ?
#
loop_
_entity_poly.entity_id
_entity_poly.type
_entity_poly.pdbx_seq_one_letter_code
_entity_poly.pdbx_strand_id
1 'polypeptide(L)'
;MMKRNLMTTHICSSQTAFYHELQQRFLALLQEHSLLGEQVSLSAKMLSPEEAIGIPKRKDFPILSGKDIMVQAECAGCLGQAFTDAPAVFHGTLEEICALDLIHSSHNRGIFIASLNAVMKHLGLVECTVHCKNDTPELCADDALHYIRSHYKNPKIALIGYQPALL
;
A
#
# COMPACT_ATOMS: atom_id res chain seq x y z
N MET A 1 17.74 11.87 26.46
CA MET A 1 17.36 10.49 26.81
C MET A 1 15.91 10.30 26.42
N MET A 2 15.68 9.96 25.13
CA MET A 2 14.33 9.80 24.57
C MET A 2 13.79 8.42 24.95
N LYS A 3 12.71 8.39 25.74
CA LYS A 3 11.97 7.15 26.04
C LYS A 3 11.31 6.66 24.76
N ARG A 4 11.81 5.56 24.20
CA ARG A 4 11.08 4.79 23.19
C ARG A 4 9.82 4.22 23.88
N ASN A 5 8.65 4.77 23.53
CA ASN A 5 7.38 4.11 23.83
C ASN A 5 7.37 2.79 23.04
N LEU A 6 7.50 1.67 23.73
CA LEU A 6 7.18 0.37 23.19
C LEU A 6 5.67 0.38 22.88
N MET A 7 5.33 0.50 21.60
CA MET A 7 3.99 0.17 21.14
C MET A 7 3.71 -1.28 21.51
N THR A 8 2.76 -1.48 22.39
CA THR A 8 2.22 -2.81 22.71
C THR A 8 1.59 -3.33 21.41
N THR A 9 2.21 -4.32 20.79
CA THR A 9 1.68 -5.00 19.61
C THR A 9 0.46 -5.80 20.04
N HIS A 10 -0.73 -5.22 19.90
CA HIS A 10 -1.97 -5.99 19.92
C HIS A 10 -2.01 -6.84 18.66
N ILE A 11 -1.87 -8.16 18.81
CA ILE A 11 -2.10 -9.11 17.73
C ILE A 11 -3.60 -9.07 17.45
N CYS A 12 -3.96 -8.59 16.27
CA CYS A 12 -5.35 -8.53 15.83
C CYS A 12 -5.89 -9.95 15.67
N SER A 13 -6.90 -10.33 16.43
CA SER A 13 -7.40 -11.70 16.53
C SER A 13 -8.31 -12.12 15.36
N SER A 14 -8.70 -11.18 14.48
CA SER A 14 -9.53 -11.44 13.31
C SER A 14 -9.30 -10.38 12.22
N GLN A 15 -9.65 -10.70 10.97
CA GLN A 15 -9.63 -9.76 9.85
C GLN A 15 -10.48 -8.50 10.14
N THR A 16 -11.64 -8.67 10.76
CA THR A 16 -12.54 -7.57 11.15
C THR A 16 -11.86 -6.61 12.11
N ALA A 17 -11.24 -7.14 13.18
CA ALA A 17 -10.53 -6.32 14.15
C ALA A 17 -9.34 -5.57 13.52
N PHE A 18 -8.63 -6.21 12.59
CA PHE A 18 -7.53 -5.59 11.86
C PHE A 18 -7.99 -4.36 11.07
N TYR A 19 -9.05 -4.49 10.26
CA TYR A 19 -9.54 -3.37 9.45
C TYR A 19 -10.14 -2.24 10.30
N HIS A 20 -10.82 -2.57 11.38
CA HIS A 20 -11.30 -1.54 12.32
C HIS A 20 -10.14 -0.76 12.95
N GLU A 21 -9.13 -1.45 13.44
CA GLU A 21 -7.96 -0.78 14.01
C GLU A 21 -7.23 0.07 12.97
N LEU A 22 -7.08 -0.43 11.73
CA LEU A 22 -6.45 0.32 10.66
C LEU A 22 -7.21 1.60 10.31
N GLN A 23 -8.54 1.55 10.21
CA GLN A 23 -9.39 2.73 9.99
C GLN A 23 -9.28 3.73 11.14
N GLN A 24 -9.29 3.27 12.38
CA GLN A 24 -9.16 4.13 13.55
C GLN A 24 -7.78 4.83 13.58
N ARG A 25 -6.71 4.11 13.28
CA ARG A 25 -5.36 4.69 13.20
C ARG A 25 -5.25 5.70 12.07
N PHE A 26 -5.85 5.42 10.92
CA PHE A 26 -5.86 6.34 9.80
C PHE A 26 -6.66 7.61 10.14
N LEU A 27 -7.84 7.48 10.73
CA LEU A 27 -8.63 8.62 11.18
C LEU A 27 -7.86 9.47 12.20
N ALA A 28 -7.20 8.85 13.17
CA ALA A 28 -6.37 9.56 14.14
C ALA A 28 -5.21 10.32 13.47
N LEU A 29 -4.56 9.72 12.48
CA LEU A 29 -3.52 10.37 11.69
C LEU A 29 -4.06 11.61 10.96
N LEU A 30 -5.22 11.51 10.33
CA LEU A 30 -5.85 12.63 9.63
C LEU A 30 -6.22 13.76 10.59
N GLN A 31 -6.71 13.42 11.79
CA GLN A 31 -7.02 14.40 12.84
C GLN A 31 -5.76 15.10 13.36
N GLU A 32 -4.69 14.35 13.64
CA GLU A 32 -3.41 14.88 14.11
C GLU A 32 -2.82 15.90 13.13
N HIS A 33 -2.98 15.65 11.82
CA HIS A 33 -2.48 16.53 10.77
C HIS A 33 -3.51 17.51 10.20
N SER A 34 -4.69 17.63 10.86
CA SER A 34 -5.77 18.54 10.45
C SER A 34 -6.22 18.37 8.99
N LEU A 35 -6.20 17.15 8.48
CA LEU A 35 -6.63 16.83 7.12
C LEU A 35 -8.13 16.50 7.00
N LEU A 36 -8.83 16.35 8.12
CA LEU A 36 -10.29 16.25 8.15
C LEU A 36 -10.89 17.65 7.98
N GLY A 37 -11.90 17.77 7.12
CA GLY A 37 -12.56 19.03 6.81
C GLY A 37 -11.88 19.84 5.72
N GLU A 38 -10.67 19.50 5.30
CA GLU A 38 -10.11 20.02 4.06
C GLU A 38 -10.72 19.31 2.86
N GLN A 39 -11.04 20.06 1.81
CA GLN A 39 -11.47 19.48 0.52
C GLN A 39 -10.24 18.92 -0.20
N VAL A 40 -9.68 17.85 0.33
CA VAL A 40 -8.65 17.10 -0.37
C VAL A 40 -9.37 16.17 -1.35
N SER A 41 -9.32 16.54 -2.60
CA SER A 41 -9.86 15.70 -3.68
C SER A 41 -9.02 14.44 -3.78
N LEU A 42 -9.59 13.31 -3.40
CA LEU A 42 -8.98 12.01 -3.58
C LEU A 42 -9.60 11.32 -4.78
N SER A 43 -8.79 10.84 -5.70
CA SER A 43 -9.23 9.98 -6.79
C SER A 43 -8.47 8.66 -6.75
N ALA A 44 -9.18 7.57 -7.03
CA ALA A 44 -8.58 6.27 -7.22
C ALA A 44 -9.03 5.71 -8.57
N LYS A 45 -8.09 5.17 -9.35
CA LYS A 45 -8.36 4.56 -10.65
C LYS A 45 -7.64 3.23 -10.78
N MET A 46 -8.18 2.35 -11.60
CA MET A 46 -7.49 1.15 -12.04
C MET A 46 -6.37 1.53 -13.02
N LEU A 47 -5.20 0.92 -12.85
CA LEU A 47 -4.09 1.05 -13.79
C LEU A 47 -4.09 -0.11 -14.78
N SER A 48 -3.75 0.16 -16.05
CA SER A 48 -3.35 -0.90 -16.96
C SER A 48 -2.03 -1.55 -16.46
N PRO A 49 -1.70 -2.78 -16.86
CA PRO A 49 -0.44 -3.40 -16.50
C PRO A 49 0.79 -2.53 -16.82
N GLU A 50 0.78 -1.86 -17.98
CA GLU A 50 1.87 -0.97 -18.39
C GLU A 50 1.95 0.30 -17.52
N GLU A 51 0.81 0.90 -17.16
CA GLU A 51 0.80 2.03 -16.21
C GLU A 51 1.32 1.63 -14.83
N ALA A 52 1.00 0.40 -14.39
CA ALA A 52 1.33 -0.11 -13.07
C ALA A 52 2.82 -0.50 -12.96
N ILE A 53 3.31 -1.36 -13.86
CA ILE A 53 4.66 -1.95 -13.76
C ILE A 53 5.56 -1.70 -14.98
N GLY A 54 5.11 -0.88 -15.95
CA GLY A 54 5.88 -0.63 -17.18
C GLY A 54 5.96 -1.85 -18.09
N ILE A 55 7.10 -2.01 -18.75
CA ILE A 55 7.37 -3.12 -19.68
C ILE A 55 8.54 -3.96 -19.14
N PRO A 56 8.30 -4.85 -18.15
CA PRO A 56 9.35 -5.68 -17.58
C PRO A 56 9.81 -6.75 -18.58
N LYS A 57 11.08 -7.17 -18.48
CA LYS A 57 11.62 -8.31 -19.26
C LYS A 57 10.94 -9.63 -18.86
N ARG A 58 10.78 -9.85 -17.56
CA ARG A 58 10.01 -10.99 -17.02
C ARG A 58 8.53 -10.88 -17.41
N LYS A 59 7.94 -12.02 -17.75
CA LYS A 59 6.53 -12.10 -18.19
C LYS A 59 5.63 -12.88 -17.22
N ASP A 60 6.17 -13.32 -16.10
CA ASP A 60 5.48 -14.12 -15.10
C ASP A 60 4.86 -13.31 -13.95
N PHE A 61 4.88 -11.98 -14.03
CA PHE A 61 4.15 -11.13 -13.08
C PHE A 61 2.64 -11.32 -13.23
N PRO A 62 1.91 -11.63 -12.12
CA PRO A 62 0.47 -11.89 -12.17
C PRO A 62 -0.35 -10.75 -12.79
N ILE A 63 0.05 -9.50 -12.59
CA ILE A 63 -0.60 -8.32 -13.17
C ILE A 63 -0.60 -8.33 -14.71
N LEU A 64 0.42 -8.90 -15.36
CA LEU A 64 0.49 -9.00 -16.82
C LEU A 64 -0.54 -9.99 -17.38
N SER A 65 -0.96 -10.97 -16.59
CA SER A 65 -2.00 -11.96 -16.94
C SER A 65 -3.40 -11.54 -16.47
N GLY A 66 -3.55 -10.37 -15.87
CA GLY A 66 -4.82 -9.88 -15.33
C GLY A 66 -5.29 -10.58 -14.05
N LYS A 67 -4.43 -11.36 -13.38
CA LYS A 67 -4.74 -12.01 -12.11
C LYS A 67 -4.73 -11.02 -10.94
N ASP A 68 -3.81 -10.06 -11.00
CA ASP A 68 -3.74 -8.95 -10.05
C ASP A 68 -4.00 -7.64 -10.82
N ILE A 69 -4.67 -6.72 -10.18
CA ILE A 69 -4.94 -5.39 -10.70
C ILE A 69 -4.39 -4.38 -9.70
N MET A 70 -3.92 -3.26 -10.19
CA MET A 70 -3.45 -2.18 -9.34
C MET A 70 -4.39 -0.99 -9.41
N VAL A 71 -4.79 -0.48 -8.27
CA VAL A 71 -5.47 0.81 -8.15
C VAL A 71 -4.47 1.85 -7.67
N GLN A 72 -4.65 3.08 -8.14
CA GLN A 72 -3.85 4.22 -7.74
C GLN A 72 -4.75 5.33 -7.22
N ALA A 73 -4.43 5.81 -6.04
CA ALA A 73 -5.01 7.00 -5.46
C ALA A 73 -4.05 8.18 -5.60
N GLU A 74 -4.62 9.37 -5.67
CA GLU A 74 -3.90 10.63 -5.62
C GLU A 74 -4.48 11.52 -4.53
N CYS A 75 -3.61 12.03 -3.66
CA CYS A 75 -3.95 12.97 -2.60
C CYS A 75 -2.91 14.10 -2.60
N ALA A 76 -3.37 15.35 -2.83
CA ALA A 76 -2.51 16.52 -2.89
C ALA A 76 -1.25 16.35 -3.77
N GLY A 77 -1.41 15.73 -4.95
CA GLY A 77 -0.33 15.45 -5.89
C GLY A 77 0.57 14.26 -5.52
N CYS A 78 0.33 13.60 -4.39
CA CYS A 78 1.04 12.40 -3.98
C CYS A 78 0.28 11.15 -4.39
N LEU A 79 1.00 10.17 -4.96
CA LEU A 79 0.43 8.92 -5.45
C LEU A 79 0.62 7.80 -4.43
N GLY A 80 -0.41 6.95 -4.30
CA GLY A 80 -0.36 5.71 -3.53
C GLY A 80 -1.00 4.58 -4.33
N GLN A 81 -0.40 3.39 -4.30
CA GLN A 81 -0.87 2.25 -5.05
C GLN A 81 -1.20 1.08 -4.13
N ALA A 82 -2.12 0.22 -4.58
CA ALA A 82 -2.46 -1.04 -3.92
C ALA A 82 -2.84 -2.09 -4.97
N PHE A 83 -2.41 -3.34 -4.75
CA PHE A 83 -2.93 -4.48 -5.50
C PHE A 83 -4.32 -4.87 -5.00
N THR A 84 -5.18 -5.30 -5.91
CA THR A 84 -6.52 -5.77 -5.60
C THR A 84 -7.02 -6.74 -6.68
N ASP A 85 -7.90 -7.63 -6.31
CA ASP A 85 -8.69 -8.48 -7.22
C ASP A 85 -10.03 -7.83 -7.60
N ALA A 86 -10.38 -6.73 -6.92
CA ALA A 86 -11.65 -6.05 -7.06
C ALA A 86 -11.43 -4.53 -7.28
N PRO A 87 -11.02 -4.12 -8.49
CA PRO A 87 -10.76 -2.72 -8.79
C PRO A 87 -12.04 -1.89 -8.78
N ALA A 88 -11.91 -0.64 -8.35
CA ALA A 88 -13.00 0.32 -8.38
C ALA A 88 -12.45 1.73 -8.63
N VAL A 89 -13.34 2.63 -9.05
CA VAL A 89 -13.06 4.06 -9.17
C VAL A 89 -13.72 4.76 -7.99
N PHE A 90 -13.03 5.72 -7.42
CA PHE A 90 -13.53 6.52 -6.31
C PHE A 90 -13.12 7.97 -6.50
N HIS A 91 -14.05 8.88 -6.20
CA HIS A 91 -13.82 10.31 -6.08
C HIS A 91 -14.55 10.80 -4.84
N GLY A 92 -13.85 11.44 -3.92
CA GLY A 92 -14.45 11.89 -2.68
C GLY A 92 -13.44 12.50 -1.71
N THR A 93 -13.83 12.58 -0.47
CA THR A 93 -13.06 13.18 0.63
C THR A 93 -12.35 12.14 1.49
N LEU A 94 -11.46 12.59 2.35
CA LEU A 94 -10.77 11.71 3.31
C LEU A 94 -11.74 11.17 4.38
N GLU A 95 -12.78 11.92 4.74
CA GLU A 95 -13.86 11.45 5.60
C GLU A 95 -14.62 10.29 4.96
N GLU A 96 -14.94 10.39 3.68
CA GLU A 96 -15.62 9.32 2.95
C GLU A 96 -14.74 8.07 2.84
N ILE A 97 -13.42 8.22 2.67
CA ILE A 97 -12.47 7.10 2.73
C ILE A 97 -12.49 6.43 4.10
N CYS A 98 -12.51 7.19 5.19
CA CYS A 98 -12.59 6.64 6.55
C CYS A 98 -13.92 5.93 6.83
N ALA A 99 -14.99 6.27 6.11
CA ALA A 99 -16.31 5.67 6.25
C ALA A 99 -16.53 4.42 5.39
N LEU A 100 -15.58 4.01 4.54
CA LEU A 100 -15.71 2.85 3.67
C LEU A 100 -15.88 1.55 4.47
N ASP A 101 -16.80 0.69 4.01
CA ASP A 101 -16.93 -0.67 4.56
C ASP A 101 -15.77 -1.55 4.07
N LEU A 102 -14.77 -1.76 4.92
CA LEU A 102 -13.61 -2.60 4.62
C LEU A 102 -13.85 -4.08 4.98
N ILE A 103 -14.90 -4.39 5.70
CA ILE A 103 -15.18 -5.76 6.15
C ILE A 103 -15.81 -6.58 5.02
N HIS A 104 -16.82 -6.02 4.36
CA HIS A 104 -17.62 -6.75 3.38
C HIS A 104 -17.26 -6.42 1.92
N SER A 105 -16.38 -5.43 1.67
CA SER A 105 -16.05 -4.98 0.33
C SER A 105 -14.55 -5.00 0.04
N SER A 106 -14.12 -5.91 -0.85
CA SER A 106 -12.74 -5.93 -1.36
C SER A 106 -12.43 -4.71 -2.24
N HIS A 107 -13.42 -4.17 -2.96
CA HIS A 107 -13.28 -2.90 -3.69
C HIS A 107 -12.84 -1.77 -2.77
N ASN A 108 -13.54 -1.61 -1.64
CA ASN A 108 -13.24 -0.55 -0.67
C ASN A 108 -11.87 -0.74 -0.04
N ARG A 109 -11.43 -1.97 0.18
CA ARG A 109 -10.08 -2.24 0.71
C ARG A 109 -8.98 -1.74 -0.23
N GLY A 110 -9.10 -2.01 -1.53
CA GLY A 110 -8.14 -1.53 -2.53
C GLY A 110 -8.05 0.00 -2.55
N ILE A 111 -9.21 0.68 -2.59
CA ILE A 111 -9.31 2.14 -2.53
C ILE A 111 -8.70 2.68 -1.24
N PHE A 112 -9.09 2.11 -0.10
CA PHE A 112 -8.61 2.56 1.21
C PHE A 112 -7.08 2.45 1.33
N ILE A 113 -6.48 1.32 0.95
CA ILE A 113 -5.03 1.12 1.07
C ILE A 113 -4.27 2.03 0.10
N ALA A 114 -4.74 2.20 -1.14
CA ALA A 114 -4.12 3.14 -2.07
C ALA A 114 -4.18 4.58 -1.54
N SER A 115 -5.31 4.98 -0.94
CA SER A 115 -5.51 6.29 -0.33
C SER A 115 -4.63 6.50 0.90
N LEU A 116 -4.55 5.51 1.78
CA LEU A 116 -3.65 5.53 2.93
C LEU A 116 -2.18 5.75 2.48
N ASN A 117 -1.73 5.03 1.46
CA ASN A 117 -0.38 5.19 0.92
C ASN A 117 -0.16 6.60 0.35
N ALA A 118 -1.12 7.17 -0.38
CA ALA A 118 -1.04 8.52 -0.91
C ALA A 118 -0.95 9.58 0.20
N VAL A 119 -1.78 9.46 1.24
CA VAL A 119 -1.76 10.36 2.40
C VAL A 119 -0.45 10.24 3.19
N MET A 120 0.03 9.03 3.47
CA MET A 120 1.29 8.83 4.16
C MET A 120 2.47 9.42 3.38
N LYS A 121 2.43 9.35 2.04
CA LYS A 121 3.41 10.03 1.18
C LYS A 121 3.30 11.54 1.28
N HIS A 122 2.09 12.09 1.23
CA HIS A 122 1.84 13.52 1.38
C HIS A 122 2.39 14.06 2.71
N LEU A 123 2.23 13.30 3.79
CA LEU A 123 2.74 13.64 5.11
C LEU A 123 4.25 13.40 5.28
N GLY A 124 4.94 12.88 4.29
CA GLY A 124 6.36 12.56 4.37
C GLY A 124 6.70 11.40 5.32
N LEU A 125 5.72 10.57 5.67
CA LEU A 125 5.90 9.44 6.59
C LEU A 125 6.48 8.21 5.88
N VAL A 126 6.31 8.12 4.56
CA VAL A 126 6.85 7.06 3.69
C VAL A 126 7.32 7.65 2.36
N GLU A 127 8.28 6.99 1.72
CA GLU A 127 8.83 7.45 0.44
C GLU A 127 8.35 6.63 -0.76
N CYS A 128 8.28 5.31 -0.62
CA CYS A 128 7.98 4.39 -1.72
C CYS A 128 6.53 3.91 -1.65
N THR A 129 5.62 4.64 -2.30
CA THR A 129 4.17 4.36 -2.30
C THR A 129 3.62 3.96 -3.67
N VAL A 130 4.50 3.90 -4.66
CA VAL A 130 4.19 3.42 -6.01
C VAL A 130 5.12 2.25 -6.36
N HIS A 131 4.61 1.31 -7.14
CA HIS A 131 5.36 0.13 -7.55
C HIS A 131 6.51 0.52 -8.49
N CYS A 132 7.63 -0.17 -8.37
CA CYS A 132 8.74 -0.04 -9.31
C CYS A 132 8.36 -0.61 -10.69
N LYS A 133 8.97 -0.07 -11.75
CA LYS A 133 8.61 -0.35 -13.14
C LYS A 133 9.76 -0.95 -13.94
N ASN A 134 9.41 -1.56 -15.06
CA ASN A 134 10.35 -2.16 -16.01
C ASN A 134 11.23 -3.24 -15.36
N ASP A 135 12.53 -3.08 -15.36
CA ASP A 135 13.49 -4.01 -14.75
C ASP A 135 13.83 -3.67 -13.28
N THR A 136 13.24 -2.61 -12.71
CA THR A 136 13.53 -2.18 -11.33
C THR A 136 13.12 -3.21 -10.27
N PRO A 137 12.06 -4.03 -10.44
CA PRO A 137 11.74 -5.10 -9.49
C PRO A 137 12.87 -6.09 -9.26
N GLU A 138 13.61 -6.47 -10.31
CA GLU A 138 14.77 -7.37 -10.21
C GLU A 138 15.92 -6.67 -9.47
N LEU A 139 16.19 -5.39 -9.76
CA LEU A 139 17.21 -4.62 -9.05
C LEU A 139 16.86 -4.47 -7.56
N CYS A 140 15.59 -4.20 -7.22
CA CYS A 140 15.13 -4.18 -5.84
C CYS A 140 15.30 -5.53 -5.14
N ALA A 141 15.11 -6.65 -5.85
CA ALA A 141 15.31 -7.99 -5.30
C ALA A 141 16.80 -8.26 -5.03
N ASP A 142 17.69 -7.85 -5.91
CA ASP A 142 19.15 -7.95 -5.71
C ASP A 142 19.60 -7.10 -4.51
N ASP A 143 19.09 -5.88 -4.37
CA ASP A 143 19.37 -5.01 -3.23
C ASP A 143 18.88 -5.62 -1.92
N ALA A 144 17.66 -6.19 -1.91
CA ALA A 144 17.11 -6.89 -0.75
C ALA A 144 17.98 -8.10 -0.36
N LEU A 145 18.42 -8.89 -1.35
CA LEU A 145 19.30 -10.02 -1.12
C LEU A 145 20.67 -9.58 -0.56
N HIS A 146 21.23 -8.52 -1.14
CA HIS A 146 22.48 -7.94 -0.65
C HIS A 146 22.35 -7.44 0.80
N TYR A 147 21.27 -6.72 1.10
CA TYR A 147 20.95 -6.25 2.46
C TYR A 147 20.87 -7.42 3.44
N ILE A 148 20.13 -8.47 3.10
CA ILE A 148 19.97 -9.65 3.96
C ILE A 148 21.32 -10.30 4.23
N ARG A 149 22.13 -10.52 3.19
CA ARG A 149 23.46 -11.17 3.32
C ARG A 149 24.45 -10.35 4.14
N SER A 150 24.37 -9.04 4.06
CA SER A 150 25.27 -8.15 4.80
C SER A 150 24.89 -7.95 6.27
N HIS A 151 23.61 -8.07 6.62
CA HIS A 151 23.11 -7.79 7.97
C HIS A 151 22.77 -9.03 8.80
N TYR A 152 22.54 -10.17 8.16
CA TYR A 152 22.10 -11.37 8.84
C TYR A 152 22.97 -12.58 8.49
N LYS A 153 23.38 -13.33 9.51
CA LYS A 153 24.14 -14.58 9.34
C LYS A 153 23.16 -15.77 9.41
N ASN A 154 23.01 -16.48 8.28
CA ASN A 154 22.11 -17.65 8.17
C ASN A 154 20.66 -17.35 8.62
N PRO A 155 20.00 -16.32 8.07
CA PRO A 155 18.64 -15.98 8.46
C PRO A 155 17.65 -17.07 8.02
N LYS A 156 16.60 -17.27 8.81
CA LYS A 156 15.41 -17.99 8.37
C LYS A 156 14.43 -16.97 7.84
N ILE A 157 14.07 -17.08 6.57
CA ILE A 157 13.22 -16.12 5.87
C ILE A 157 11.90 -16.81 5.51
N ALA A 158 10.77 -16.17 5.83
CA ALA A 158 9.46 -16.54 5.33
C ALA A 158 9.05 -15.56 4.23
N LEU A 159 8.81 -16.08 3.02
CA LEU A 159 8.25 -15.32 1.91
C LEU A 159 6.75 -15.57 1.87
N ILE A 160 5.96 -14.49 1.98
CA ILE A 160 4.49 -14.56 1.95
C ILE A 160 3.99 -14.02 0.61
N GLY A 161 3.21 -14.83 -0.10
CA GLY A 161 2.71 -14.52 -1.44
C GLY A 161 3.67 -14.90 -2.56
N TYR A 162 3.22 -14.71 -3.80
CA TYR A 162 4.02 -14.96 -4.99
C TYR A 162 4.76 -13.69 -5.38
N GLN A 163 6.09 -13.72 -5.24
CA GLN A 163 6.98 -12.58 -5.53
C GLN A 163 7.98 -12.98 -6.63
N PRO A 164 7.60 -12.85 -7.92
CA PRO A 164 8.40 -13.37 -9.02
C PRO A 164 9.86 -12.89 -9.05
N ALA A 165 10.10 -11.63 -8.70
CA ALA A 165 11.44 -11.05 -8.69
C ALA A 165 12.34 -11.63 -7.58
N LEU A 166 11.78 -12.26 -6.53
CA LEU A 166 12.52 -12.89 -5.44
C LEU A 166 12.70 -14.41 -5.61
N LEU A 167 12.17 -14.98 -6.69
CA LEU A 167 12.26 -16.40 -7.05
C LEU A 167 13.24 -16.60 -8.20
#